data_630157180f73458318cdce3680c08d8f
#
_entry.id   630157180f73458318cdce3680c08d8f
#
_cell.length_a   1.000
_cell.length_b   1.000
_cell.length_c   1.000
_cell.angle_alpha   90.00
_cell.angle_beta   90.00
_cell.angle_gamma   90.00
#
_symmetry.space_group_name_H-M   'P 1'
#
loop_
_entity.id
_entity.type
_entity.pdbx_description
1 polymer ?
#
loop_
_entity_poly.entity_id
_entity_poly.type
_entity_poly.pdbx_seq_one_letter_code
_entity_poly.pdbx_strand_id
1 'polypeptide(L)'
;GGEYHSAFKGMGMEFAEVREYYPGDDIRAIDWNVTARMGKPFIKKFDEERELIVILMVDVSASGFFGTGESLKSDIMVELASILSFSAINNNDKVGLLLFSDRIEKYIPPKKGKSHVLRVIREMIYHRTKDRDTDIAFALEHIQHVLKRKSIIFLISDSSKVLSCMKKENSLNNFSPALLFVS
;
A
#
# COMPACT_ATOMS: atom_id res chain seq x y z
N GLY A 1 -19.24 3.70 -31.66
CA GLY A 1 -18.49 3.68 -30.44
C GLY A 1 -17.18 4.45 -30.61
N GLY A 2 -17.15 5.72 -30.21
CA GLY A 2 -15.93 6.52 -30.23
C GLY A 2 -15.40 6.59 -28.80
N GLU A 3 -14.27 5.95 -28.56
CA GLU A 3 -13.52 6.09 -27.33
C GLU A 3 -12.94 7.50 -27.28
N TYR A 4 -13.45 8.32 -26.40
CA TYR A 4 -12.79 9.56 -26.01
C TYR A 4 -11.85 9.28 -24.84
N HIS A 5 -10.72 8.65 -25.14
CA HIS A 5 -9.55 8.70 -24.26
C HIS A 5 -8.88 10.05 -24.49
N SER A 6 -9.08 11.03 -23.63
CA SER A 6 -8.36 12.25 -23.81
C SER A 6 -8.07 13.03 -22.53
N ALA A 7 -6.87 13.51 -22.51
CA ALA A 7 -6.39 14.84 -22.09
C ALA A 7 -6.51 15.24 -20.59
N PHE A 8 -7.06 14.46 -19.69
CA PHE A 8 -7.06 14.77 -18.25
C PHE A 8 -6.14 13.88 -17.42
N LYS A 9 -5.15 13.29 -18.07
CA LYS A 9 -4.06 12.53 -17.43
C LYS A 9 -3.15 13.51 -16.67
N GLY A 10 -3.53 13.92 -15.47
CA GLY A 10 -2.73 14.85 -14.68
C GLY A 10 -3.38 15.34 -13.39
N MET A 11 -4.68 15.17 -13.22
CA MET A 11 -5.40 15.67 -12.06
C MET A 11 -5.86 14.59 -11.06
N GLY A 12 -5.43 13.34 -11.20
CA GLY A 12 -5.83 12.26 -10.29
C GLY A 12 -7.29 11.82 -10.42
N MET A 13 -7.98 12.24 -11.48
CA MET A 13 -9.31 11.79 -11.85
C MET A 13 -9.25 11.13 -13.22
N GLU A 14 -9.50 9.82 -13.28
CA GLU A 14 -9.73 9.17 -14.57
C GLU A 14 -11.17 9.38 -15.00
N PHE A 15 -11.31 9.67 -16.28
CA PHE A 15 -12.60 9.78 -16.93
C PHE A 15 -13.16 8.38 -17.15
N ALA A 16 -14.16 7.99 -16.35
CA ALA A 16 -14.68 6.63 -16.39
C ALA A 16 -15.83 6.47 -17.39
N GLU A 17 -16.78 7.39 -17.42
CA GLU A 17 -18.01 7.20 -18.20
C GLU A 17 -18.72 8.53 -18.50
N VAL A 18 -19.22 8.70 -19.75
CA VAL A 18 -20.24 9.69 -20.10
C VAL A 18 -21.49 8.93 -20.45
N ARG A 19 -22.57 9.18 -19.74
CA ARG A 19 -23.87 8.57 -20.02
C ARG A 19 -25.01 9.58 -19.91
N GLU A 20 -26.15 9.21 -20.44
CA GLU A 20 -27.39 10.01 -20.28
C GLU A 20 -27.76 10.12 -18.80
N TYR A 21 -28.21 11.31 -18.38
CA TYR A 21 -28.70 11.58 -17.04
C TYR A 21 -30.00 10.81 -16.79
N TYR A 22 -30.10 10.19 -15.64
CA TYR A 22 -31.35 9.60 -15.14
C TYR A 22 -31.83 10.30 -13.87
N PRO A 23 -33.16 10.39 -13.64
CA PRO A 23 -33.70 10.93 -12.40
C PRO A 23 -33.10 10.21 -11.18
N GLY A 24 -32.47 10.98 -10.28
CA GLY A 24 -31.74 10.47 -9.11
C GLY A 24 -30.22 10.63 -9.19
N ASP A 25 -29.67 10.94 -10.36
CA ASP A 25 -28.26 11.30 -10.48
C ASP A 25 -27.97 12.70 -9.92
N ASP A 26 -26.72 12.94 -9.51
CA ASP A 26 -26.30 14.26 -9.03
C ASP A 26 -26.29 15.27 -10.18
N ILE A 27 -27.13 16.30 -10.09
CA ILE A 27 -27.24 17.37 -11.08
C ILE A 27 -25.90 18.09 -11.30
N ARG A 28 -25.03 18.12 -10.28
CA ARG A 28 -23.70 18.75 -10.38
C ARG A 28 -22.73 17.98 -11.28
N ALA A 29 -23.06 16.71 -11.57
CA ALA A 29 -22.29 15.87 -12.48
C ALA A 29 -22.66 16.11 -13.96
N ILE A 30 -23.65 16.94 -14.27
CA ILE A 30 -24.07 17.23 -15.64
C ILE A 30 -22.93 17.93 -16.39
N ASP A 31 -22.56 17.36 -17.53
CA ASP A 31 -21.68 18.02 -18.50
C ASP A 31 -22.49 18.87 -19.47
N TRP A 32 -22.52 20.15 -19.22
CA TRP A 32 -23.29 21.09 -20.05
C TRP A 32 -22.77 21.19 -21.49
N ASN A 33 -21.50 20.93 -21.74
CA ASN A 33 -20.94 20.95 -23.09
C ASN A 33 -21.39 19.75 -23.92
N VAL A 34 -21.42 18.56 -23.33
CA VAL A 34 -21.94 17.35 -23.97
C VAL A 34 -23.47 17.47 -24.12
N THR A 35 -24.16 17.91 -23.08
CA THR A 35 -25.62 18.13 -23.06
C THR A 35 -26.04 19.06 -24.18
N ALA A 36 -25.34 20.18 -24.38
CA ALA A 36 -25.67 21.13 -25.45
C ALA A 36 -25.50 20.54 -26.85
N ARG A 37 -24.55 19.63 -27.04
CA ARG A 37 -24.33 18.97 -28.35
C ARG A 37 -25.32 17.85 -28.62
N MET A 38 -25.72 17.14 -27.58
CA MET A 38 -26.53 15.93 -27.69
C MET A 38 -28.03 16.20 -27.57
N GLY A 39 -28.44 17.40 -27.15
CA GLY A 39 -29.83 17.78 -26.94
C GLY A 39 -30.55 17.09 -25.78
N LYS A 40 -29.79 16.34 -24.97
CA LYS A 40 -30.24 15.63 -23.77
C LYS A 40 -29.22 15.79 -22.68
N PRO A 41 -29.63 15.77 -21.39
CA PRO A 41 -28.67 15.89 -20.29
C PRO A 41 -27.76 14.65 -20.19
N PHE A 42 -26.46 14.88 -20.16
CA PHE A 42 -25.41 13.87 -19.93
C PHE A 42 -24.63 14.17 -18.67
N ILE A 43 -24.27 13.12 -17.94
CA ILE A 43 -23.40 13.22 -16.78
C ILE A 43 -22.02 12.66 -17.09
N LYS A 44 -21.00 13.28 -16.48
CA LYS A 44 -19.65 12.74 -16.36
C LYS A 44 -19.53 12.03 -15.03
N LYS A 45 -19.33 10.73 -15.09
CA LYS A 45 -18.97 9.95 -13.92
C LYS A 45 -17.46 9.79 -13.92
N PHE A 46 -16.81 10.36 -12.93
CA PHE A 46 -15.38 10.16 -12.71
C PHE A 46 -15.23 9.00 -11.75
N ASP A 47 -14.48 7.96 -12.14
CA ASP A 47 -13.93 7.05 -11.17
C ASP A 47 -12.76 7.75 -10.50
N GLU A 48 -12.91 8.05 -9.24
CA GLU A 48 -11.80 8.45 -8.39
C GLU A 48 -10.87 7.24 -8.30
N GLU A 49 -9.78 7.25 -9.08
CA GLU A 49 -8.72 6.26 -8.92
C GLU A 49 -8.16 6.43 -7.51
N ARG A 50 -8.69 5.65 -6.58
CA ARG A 50 -8.20 5.62 -5.19
C ARG A 50 -6.87 4.90 -5.18
N GLU A 51 -5.80 5.65 -5.45
CA GLU A 51 -4.45 5.16 -5.22
C GLU A 51 -4.32 4.70 -3.77
N LEU A 52 -4.15 3.42 -3.57
CA LEU A 52 -3.83 2.88 -2.26
C LEU A 52 -2.33 3.07 -1.99
N ILE A 53 -2.03 3.24 -0.72
CA ILE A 53 -0.66 3.19 -0.22
C ILE A 53 -0.51 1.86 0.49
N VAL A 54 0.42 1.04 0.01
CA VAL A 54 0.79 -0.24 0.59
C VAL A 54 2.13 -0.08 1.28
N ILE A 55 2.20 -0.38 2.55
CA ILE A 55 3.45 -0.39 3.33
C ILE A 55 3.77 -1.83 3.73
N LEU A 56 4.93 -2.28 3.33
CA LEU A 56 5.53 -3.50 3.84
C LEU A 56 6.29 -3.16 5.13
N MET A 57 5.81 -3.64 6.25
CA MET A 57 6.42 -3.46 7.56
C MET A 57 7.05 -4.78 7.98
N VAL A 58 8.38 -4.87 7.92
CA VAL A 58 9.13 -6.12 8.04
C VAL A 58 10.01 -6.11 9.28
N ASP A 59 9.80 -7.08 10.15
CA ASP A 59 10.61 -7.30 11.33
C ASP A 59 11.94 -7.96 10.94
N VAL A 60 13.03 -7.24 11.17
CA VAL A 60 14.40 -7.70 10.88
C VAL A 60 15.20 -7.97 12.16
N SER A 61 14.55 -8.13 13.30
CA SER A 61 15.17 -8.27 14.62
C SER A 61 15.90 -9.61 14.82
N ALA A 62 15.46 -10.68 14.15
CA ALA A 62 16.10 -11.98 14.29
C ALA A 62 17.42 -12.03 13.52
N SER A 63 18.47 -12.57 14.16
CA SER A 63 19.84 -12.63 13.65
C SER A 63 20.04 -13.44 12.37
N GLY A 64 19.02 -14.09 11.88
CA GLY A 64 19.05 -14.90 10.67
C GLY A 64 18.23 -14.38 9.51
N PHE A 65 17.62 -13.20 9.62
CA PHE A 65 16.66 -12.75 8.62
C PHE A 65 17.25 -12.66 7.20
N PHE A 66 18.56 -12.32 7.08
CA PHE A 66 19.28 -12.25 5.81
C PHE A 66 20.73 -12.74 5.94
N GLY A 67 21.02 -13.67 6.87
CA GLY A 67 22.34 -14.22 7.11
C GLY A 67 22.48 -15.66 6.60
N THR A 68 23.69 -16.04 6.22
CA THR A 68 24.07 -17.35 5.73
C THR A 68 23.61 -18.49 6.66
N GLY A 69 22.61 -19.28 6.25
CA GLY A 69 22.38 -20.61 6.81
C GLY A 69 21.00 -21.00 7.28
N GLU A 70 20.10 -20.07 7.58
CA GLU A 70 18.70 -20.40 7.95
C GLU A 70 17.71 -19.66 7.04
N SER A 71 17.80 -19.96 5.76
CA SER A 71 17.25 -19.11 4.69
C SER A 71 15.76 -19.26 4.42
N LEU A 72 15.11 -20.34 4.87
CA LEU A 72 13.74 -20.64 4.41
C LEU A 72 12.72 -19.57 4.83
N LYS A 73 12.78 -19.08 6.07
CA LYS A 73 11.85 -18.04 6.55
C LYS A 73 12.11 -16.70 5.86
N SER A 74 13.36 -16.31 5.73
CA SER A 74 13.72 -15.05 5.05
C SER A 74 13.34 -15.07 3.57
N ASP A 75 13.54 -16.20 2.90
CA ASP A 75 13.18 -16.37 1.50
C ASP A 75 11.66 -16.26 1.30
N ILE A 76 10.86 -16.91 2.14
CA ILE A 76 9.39 -16.81 2.14
C ILE A 76 8.95 -15.37 2.39
N MET A 77 9.54 -14.65 3.33
CA MET A 77 9.20 -13.26 3.63
C MET A 77 9.49 -12.34 2.45
N VAL A 78 10.64 -12.51 1.79
CA VAL A 78 11.00 -11.76 0.57
C VAL A 78 10.06 -12.11 -0.58
N GLU A 79 9.72 -13.38 -0.75
CA GLU A 79 8.79 -13.82 -1.79
C GLU A 79 7.40 -13.21 -1.59
N LEU A 80 6.84 -13.29 -0.38
CA LEU A 80 5.55 -12.67 -0.03
C LEU A 80 5.56 -11.16 -0.25
N ALA A 81 6.60 -10.48 0.24
CA ALA A 81 6.73 -9.03 0.05
C ALA A 81 6.84 -8.66 -1.43
N SER A 82 7.51 -9.49 -2.22
CA SER A 82 7.63 -9.30 -3.67
C SER A 82 6.29 -9.47 -4.37
N ILE A 83 5.54 -10.52 -4.05
CA ILE A 83 4.20 -10.78 -4.61
C ILE A 83 3.26 -9.61 -4.28
N LEU A 84 3.22 -9.18 -3.01
CA LEU A 84 2.39 -8.05 -2.58
C LEU A 84 2.78 -6.76 -3.29
N SER A 85 4.08 -6.50 -3.42
CA SER A 85 4.59 -5.30 -4.09
C SER A 85 4.25 -5.26 -5.58
N PHE A 86 4.42 -6.37 -6.28
CA PHE A 86 4.09 -6.45 -7.70
C PHE A 86 2.58 -6.40 -7.92
N SER A 87 1.79 -7.03 -7.06
CA SER A 87 0.33 -6.92 -7.09
C SER A 87 -0.12 -5.46 -6.93
N ALA A 88 0.44 -4.74 -5.96
CA ALA A 88 0.11 -3.34 -5.71
C ALA A 88 0.43 -2.45 -6.92
N ILE A 89 1.62 -2.58 -7.52
CA ILE A 89 1.96 -1.73 -8.68
C ILE A 89 1.17 -2.09 -9.94
N ASN A 90 0.72 -3.34 -10.10
CA ASN A 90 -0.18 -3.71 -11.19
C ASN A 90 -1.55 -3.03 -11.05
N ASN A 91 -1.96 -2.71 -9.81
CA ASN A 91 -3.16 -1.94 -9.51
C ASN A 91 -2.89 -0.41 -9.47
N ASN A 92 -1.73 0.03 -9.95
CA ASN A 92 -1.30 1.43 -9.94
C ASN A 92 -1.16 2.05 -8.53
N ASP A 93 -1.00 1.22 -7.50
CA ASP A 93 -0.82 1.62 -6.11
C ASP A 93 0.63 2.02 -5.81
N LYS A 94 0.83 2.67 -4.66
CA LYS A 94 2.15 3.04 -4.15
C LYS A 94 2.64 2.02 -3.14
N VAL A 95 3.92 1.64 -3.22
CA VAL A 95 4.55 0.69 -2.29
C VAL A 95 5.65 1.40 -1.51
N GLY A 96 5.62 1.27 -0.19
CA GLY A 96 6.68 1.70 0.72
C GLY A 96 7.20 0.54 1.57
N LEU A 97 8.29 0.76 2.27
CA LEU A 97 8.94 -0.23 3.13
C LEU A 97 9.32 0.39 4.47
N LEU A 98 9.07 -0.33 5.55
CA LEU A 98 9.60 -0.07 6.87
C LEU A 98 10.28 -1.35 7.38
N LEU A 99 11.60 -1.33 7.51
CA LEU A 99 12.35 -2.36 8.23
C LEU A 99 12.51 -1.92 9.67
N PHE A 100 12.22 -2.79 10.61
CA PHE A 100 12.28 -2.47 12.02
C PHE A 100 12.79 -3.64 12.88
N SER A 101 13.31 -3.29 14.04
CA SER A 101 13.67 -4.16 15.16
C SER A 101 13.11 -3.55 16.44
N ASP A 102 13.91 -3.33 17.46
CA ASP A 102 13.65 -2.44 18.60
C ASP A 102 13.72 -0.95 18.23
N ARG A 103 13.98 -0.67 16.96
CA ARG A 103 14.07 0.66 16.35
C ARG A 103 13.68 0.61 14.87
N ILE A 104 13.56 1.80 14.27
CA ILE A 104 13.42 1.90 12.81
C ILE A 104 14.80 1.73 12.19
N GLU A 105 14.95 0.65 11.41
CA GLU A 105 16.21 0.33 10.71
C GLU A 105 16.28 1.01 9.35
N LYS A 106 15.17 1.02 8.61
CA LYS A 106 15.07 1.65 7.28
C LYS A 106 13.64 2.03 6.96
N TYR A 107 13.47 3.21 6.38
CA TYR A 107 12.20 3.63 5.81
C TYR A 107 12.37 4.05 4.36
N ILE A 108 11.54 3.50 3.48
CA ILE A 108 11.45 3.88 2.06
C ILE A 108 10.04 4.41 1.83
N PRO A 109 9.91 5.71 1.50
CA PRO A 109 8.61 6.31 1.24
C PRO A 109 7.85 5.62 0.09
N PRO A 110 6.51 5.56 0.15
CA PRO A 110 5.70 4.94 -0.87
C PRO A 110 5.80 5.67 -2.20
N LYS A 111 6.15 4.94 -3.26
CA LYS A 111 6.20 5.41 -4.64
C LYS A 111 5.66 4.34 -5.59
N LYS A 112 5.28 4.77 -6.80
CA LYS A 112 4.84 3.89 -7.88
C LYS A 112 6.02 3.34 -8.69
N GLY A 113 5.72 2.28 -9.42
CA GLY A 113 6.53 1.81 -10.52
C GLY A 113 7.50 0.68 -10.19
N LYS A 114 7.79 -0.11 -11.23
CA LYS A 114 8.59 -1.32 -11.14
C LYS A 114 10.01 -1.08 -10.59
N SER A 115 10.67 -0.02 -11.03
CA SER A 115 12.02 0.33 -10.54
C SER A 115 12.04 0.58 -9.03
N HIS A 116 10.99 1.22 -8.51
CA HIS A 116 10.87 1.49 -7.09
C HIS A 116 10.64 0.19 -6.30
N VAL A 117 9.77 -0.69 -6.77
CA VAL A 117 9.54 -2.01 -6.14
C VAL A 117 10.80 -2.85 -6.15
N LEU A 118 11.55 -2.88 -7.25
CA LEU A 118 12.84 -3.58 -7.30
C LEU A 118 13.84 -3.01 -6.29
N ARG A 119 13.84 -1.70 -6.06
CA ARG A 119 14.63 -1.08 -4.98
C ARG A 119 14.17 -1.54 -3.61
N VAL A 120 12.86 -1.56 -3.35
CA VAL A 120 12.28 -2.05 -2.08
C VAL A 120 12.73 -3.47 -1.80
N ILE A 121 12.60 -4.37 -2.77
CA ILE A 121 13.01 -5.78 -2.64
C ILE A 121 14.52 -5.89 -2.41
N ARG A 122 15.33 -5.11 -3.13
CA ARG A 122 16.79 -5.09 -2.93
C ARG A 122 17.16 -4.66 -1.51
N GLU A 123 16.54 -3.61 -1.00
CA GLU A 123 16.79 -3.13 0.36
C GLU A 123 16.43 -4.20 1.40
N MET A 124 15.38 -4.98 1.18
CA MET A 124 15.05 -6.11 2.05
C MET A 124 16.11 -7.21 2.00
N ILE A 125 16.54 -7.61 0.82
CA ILE A 125 17.51 -8.71 0.63
C ILE A 125 18.90 -8.36 1.20
N TYR A 126 19.33 -7.13 0.99
CA TYR A 126 20.69 -6.70 1.38
C TYR A 126 20.77 -6.04 2.75
N HIS A 127 19.63 -5.81 3.41
CA HIS A 127 19.66 -5.25 4.75
C HIS A 127 20.39 -6.20 5.71
N ARG A 128 21.27 -5.65 6.52
CA ARG A 128 21.97 -6.37 7.58
C ARG A 128 21.71 -5.66 8.89
N THR A 129 21.15 -6.37 9.83
CA THR A 129 20.98 -5.87 11.19
C THR A 129 21.79 -6.74 12.15
N LYS A 130 22.13 -6.19 13.29
CA LYS A 130 22.66 -6.98 14.40
C LYS A 130 21.50 -7.67 15.10
N ASP A 131 21.79 -8.75 15.81
CA ASP A 131 20.82 -9.42 16.68
C ASP A 131 20.20 -8.42 17.67
N ARG A 132 18.89 -8.26 17.61
CA ARG A 132 18.14 -7.26 18.36
C ARG A 132 16.78 -7.81 18.76
N ASP A 133 16.23 -7.19 19.79
CA ASP A 133 14.83 -7.37 20.13
C ASP A 133 13.92 -6.75 19.08
N THR A 134 12.61 -6.99 19.19
CA THR A 134 11.61 -6.40 18.34
C THR A 134 10.62 -5.59 19.16
N ASP A 135 10.21 -4.42 18.60
CA ASP A 135 9.14 -3.60 19.14
C ASP A 135 8.16 -3.22 18.01
N ILE A 136 7.14 -4.07 17.85
CA ILE A 136 6.11 -3.91 16.83
C ILE A 136 5.25 -2.67 17.14
N ALA A 137 4.97 -2.40 18.41
CA ALA A 137 4.15 -1.27 18.83
C ALA A 137 4.81 0.05 18.46
N PHE A 138 6.08 0.20 18.80
CA PHE A 138 6.88 1.36 18.41
C PHE A 138 6.92 1.56 16.88
N ALA A 139 7.10 0.48 16.13
CA ALA A 139 7.14 0.56 14.66
C ALA A 139 5.78 0.96 14.06
N LEU A 140 4.67 0.47 14.62
CA LEU A 140 3.30 0.86 14.23
C LEU A 140 3.04 2.34 14.57
N GLU A 141 3.40 2.79 15.75
CA GLU A 141 3.26 4.19 16.15
C GLU A 141 4.06 5.10 15.22
N HIS A 142 5.31 4.74 14.93
CA HIS A 142 6.14 5.50 14.01
C HIS A 142 5.50 5.66 12.63
N ILE A 143 5.01 4.57 12.03
CA ILE A 143 4.44 4.61 10.70
C ILE A 143 3.14 5.44 10.66
N GLN A 144 2.35 5.46 11.75
CA GLN A 144 1.17 6.32 11.87
C GLN A 144 1.51 7.79 11.77
N HIS A 145 2.58 8.21 12.43
CA HIS A 145 3.02 9.61 12.38
C HIS A 145 3.54 10.04 11.01
N VAL A 146 4.13 9.11 10.28
CA VAL A 146 4.71 9.37 8.95
C VAL A 146 3.66 9.36 7.84
N LEU A 147 2.65 8.50 7.94
CA LEU A 147 1.62 8.36 6.92
C LEU A 147 0.45 9.33 7.18
N LYS A 148 0.26 10.27 6.24
CA LYS A 148 -0.83 11.25 6.29
C LYS A 148 -2.12 10.81 5.62
N ARG A 149 -2.11 9.66 4.92
CA ARG A 149 -3.24 9.12 4.15
C ARG A 149 -3.55 7.70 4.59
N LYS A 150 -4.78 7.27 4.37
CA LYS A 150 -5.19 5.89 4.57
C LYS A 150 -4.26 4.95 3.79
N SER A 151 -3.74 3.96 4.46
CA SER A 151 -2.75 3.03 3.93
C SER A 151 -3.06 1.61 4.39
N ILE A 152 -2.68 0.63 3.58
CA ILE A 152 -2.70 -0.78 3.95
C ILE A 152 -1.30 -1.12 4.45
N ILE A 153 -1.22 -1.67 5.65
CA ILE A 153 0.05 -2.11 6.24
C ILE A 153 0.06 -3.63 6.25
N PHE A 154 1.06 -4.22 5.59
CA PHE A 154 1.37 -5.64 5.70
C PHE A 154 2.51 -5.80 6.70
N LEU A 155 2.17 -6.32 7.88
CA LEU A 155 3.15 -6.65 8.91
C LEU A 155 3.68 -8.08 8.66
N ILE A 156 4.97 -8.19 8.43
CA ILE A 156 5.69 -9.43 8.18
C ILE A 156 6.65 -9.64 9.35
N SER A 157 6.32 -10.55 10.26
CA SER A 157 7.09 -10.88 11.47
C SER A 157 6.80 -12.31 11.91
N ASP A 158 7.57 -12.81 12.85
CA ASP A 158 7.29 -14.10 13.50
C ASP A 158 5.96 -14.05 14.27
N SER A 159 5.14 -15.07 14.09
CA SER A 159 3.80 -15.15 14.68
C SER A 159 3.80 -15.05 16.20
N SER A 160 4.81 -15.60 16.86
CA SER A 160 4.95 -15.57 18.33
C SER A 160 5.10 -14.16 18.88
N LYS A 161 5.86 -13.31 18.17
CA LYS A 161 6.10 -11.91 18.53
C LYS A 161 4.85 -11.05 18.32
N VAL A 162 4.14 -11.28 17.23
CA VAL A 162 2.90 -10.55 16.93
C VAL A 162 1.80 -10.88 17.94
N LEU A 163 1.62 -12.16 18.28
CA LEU A 163 0.65 -12.57 19.30
C LEU A 163 0.96 -11.96 20.67
N SER A 164 2.23 -11.84 21.03
CA SER A 164 2.66 -11.19 22.26
C SER A 164 2.32 -9.69 22.26
N CYS A 165 2.53 -9.00 21.14
CA CYS A 165 2.17 -7.60 20.97
C CYS A 165 0.65 -7.38 21.08
N MET A 166 -0.15 -8.18 20.36
CA MET A 166 -1.62 -8.09 20.37
C MET A 166 -2.25 -8.31 21.73
N LYS A 167 -1.64 -9.15 22.58
CA LYS A 167 -2.09 -9.37 23.96
C LYS A 167 -1.83 -8.18 24.89
N LYS A 168 -0.83 -7.37 24.60
CA LYS A 168 -0.48 -6.19 25.40
C LYS A 168 -1.29 -4.95 25.03
N GLU A 169 -1.77 -4.85 23.80
CA GLU A 169 -2.45 -3.65 23.29
C GLU A 169 -3.91 -3.94 22.93
N ASN A 170 -4.81 -3.60 23.87
CA ASN A 170 -6.25 -3.43 23.56
C ASN A 170 -6.55 -2.19 22.68
N SER A 171 -5.55 -1.52 22.12
CA SER A 171 -5.69 -0.19 21.50
C SER A 171 -5.55 -0.12 19.98
N LEU A 172 -5.55 -1.25 19.26
CA LEU A 172 -5.50 -1.28 17.80
C LEU A 172 -6.84 -0.91 17.10
N ASN A 173 -7.75 -0.23 17.81
CA ASN A 173 -9.10 0.09 17.32
C ASN A 173 -9.15 1.03 16.08
N ASN A 174 -8.03 1.58 15.63
CA ASN A 174 -7.99 2.52 14.49
C ASN A 174 -7.33 1.98 13.23
N PHE A 175 -6.92 0.72 13.21
CA PHE A 175 -6.29 0.09 12.06
C PHE A 175 -7.13 -1.06 11.51
N SER A 176 -7.21 -1.15 10.18
CA SER A 176 -7.42 -2.43 9.47
C SER A 176 -6.05 -2.89 8.95
N PRO A 177 -5.16 -3.43 9.80
CA PRO A 177 -3.94 -4.05 9.32
C PRO A 177 -4.32 -5.36 8.65
N ALA A 178 -3.93 -5.53 7.40
CA ALA A 178 -3.83 -6.86 6.84
C ALA A 178 -2.57 -7.50 7.43
N LEU A 179 -2.76 -8.34 8.44
CA LEU A 179 -1.67 -9.03 9.13
C LEU A 179 -1.32 -10.31 8.35
N LEU A 180 -0.15 -10.35 7.77
CA LEU A 180 0.41 -11.55 7.16
C LEU A 180 1.45 -12.14 8.12
N PHE A 181 1.17 -13.33 8.63
CA PHE A 181 2.10 -14.06 9.52
C PHE A 181 2.92 -15.06 8.70
N VAL A 182 4.20 -15.14 9.01
CA VAL A 182 5.06 -16.25 8.59
C VAL A 182 5.48 -16.98 9.84
N SER A 183 4.96 -18.18 10.04
CA SER A 183 5.34 -19.08 11.15
C SER A 183 6.51 -19.98 10.77
#